data_dd114b22fe71cf7be2c26f99fda2c84c
#
_entry.id   dd114b22fe71cf7be2c26f99fda2c84c
#
_cell.length_a   1.000
_cell.length_b   1.000
_cell.length_c   1.000
_cell.angle_alpha   90.00
_cell.angle_beta   90.00
_cell.angle_gamma   90.00
#
_symmetry.space_group_name_H-M   'P 1'
#
loop_
_entity.id
_entity.type
_entity.pdbx_description
1 polymer ?
#
loop_
_entity_poly.entity_id
_entity_poly.type
_entity_poly.pdbx_seq_one_letter_code
_entity_poly.pdbx_strand_id
1 'polypeptide(L)'
;MRPFSCSAWIASIHRGIDVARANALPHVIGSTGATSENFAKKRYDLPDIALLDMGDFVGGMLKYMRKNPVPRLTIAGGFGKLVKMSQGAVDLHSARSQVDFERLATLATPLGLRHDAVANANSVLEIVQMSDPDQRHALASIVAGQARDAARTYLKRDDIAIEILVISRDGALLGQAGLGQAGSLEL
;
A
#
# COMPACT_ATOMS: atom_id res chain seq x y z
N MET A 1 -15.89 19.43 -14.11
CA MET A 1 -16.14 18.68 -12.85
C MET A 1 -15.36 19.36 -11.72
N ARG A 2 -15.98 19.65 -10.59
CA ARG A 2 -15.25 20.09 -9.40
C ARG A 2 -14.64 18.83 -8.75
N PRO A 3 -13.33 18.81 -8.45
CA PRO A 3 -12.74 17.67 -7.73
C PRO A 3 -13.37 17.56 -6.34
N PHE A 4 -13.59 16.33 -5.89
CA PHE A 4 -14.01 16.09 -4.51
C PHE A 4 -12.98 16.66 -3.55
N SER A 5 -13.42 17.25 -2.44
CA SER A 5 -12.51 17.71 -1.39
C SER A 5 -11.83 16.51 -0.71
N CYS A 6 -10.63 16.70 -0.17
CA CYS A 6 -9.93 15.65 0.59
C CYS A 6 -10.80 15.09 1.72
N SER A 7 -11.58 15.95 2.38
CA SER A 7 -12.50 15.54 3.44
C SER A 7 -13.65 14.67 2.94
N ALA A 8 -14.20 14.98 1.76
CA ALA A 8 -15.24 14.15 1.14
C ALA A 8 -14.71 12.78 0.75
N TRP A 9 -13.47 12.71 0.23
CA TRP A 9 -12.83 11.42 -0.10
C TRP A 9 -12.60 10.57 1.16
N ILE A 10 -12.02 11.16 2.20
CA ILE A 10 -11.85 10.47 3.49
C ILE A 10 -13.20 9.98 4.05
N ALA A 11 -14.25 10.80 3.95
CA ALA A 11 -15.59 10.39 4.36
C ALA A 11 -16.12 9.20 3.56
N SER A 12 -15.85 9.12 2.25
CA SER A 12 -16.23 7.97 1.42
C SER A 12 -15.50 6.68 1.83
N ILE A 13 -14.21 6.77 2.18
CA ILE A 13 -13.45 5.64 2.72
C ILE A 13 -14.08 5.14 4.03
N HIS A 14 -14.43 6.06 4.94
CA HIS A 14 -15.10 5.70 6.20
C HIS A 14 -16.43 4.98 5.96
N ARG A 15 -17.24 5.49 5.02
CA ARG A 15 -18.50 4.85 4.64
C ARG A 15 -18.31 3.47 4.03
N GLY A 16 -17.29 3.29 3.19
CA GLY A 16 -16.93 1.97 2.66
C GLY A 16 -16.61 0.97 3.77
N ILE A 17 -15.85 1.39 4.79
CA ILE A 17 -15.55 0.55 5.96
C ILE A 17 -16.84 0.23 6.74
N ASP A 18 -17.72 1.20 6.96
CA ASP A 18 -19.02 0.97 7.64
C ASP A 18 -19.88 -0.04 6.87
N VAL A 19 -19.95 0.07 5.54
CA VAL A 19 -20.69 -0.86 4.69
C VAL A 19 -20.09 -2.27 4.78
N ALA A 20 -18.77 -2.39 4.70
CA ALA A 20 -18.08 -3.68 4.83
C ALA A 20 -18.40 -4.35 6.18
N ARG A 21 -18.34 -3.59 7.27
CA ARG A 21 -18.66 -4.07 8.62
C ARG A 21 -20.13 -4.47 8.77
N ALA A 22 -21.05 -3.66 8.24
CA ALA A 22 -22.50 -3.96 8.27
C ALA A 22 -22.83 -5.26 7.52
N ASN A 23 -22.03 -5.62 6.50
CA ASN A 23 -22.13 -6.86 5.76
C ASN A 23 -21.25 -7.99 6.34
N ALA A 24 -20.67 -7.80 7.53
CA ALA A 24 -19.81 -8.77 8.20
C ALA A 24 -18.64 -9.26 7.33
N LEU A 25 -18.11 -8.40 6.44
CA LEU A 25 -16.96 -8.76 5.59
C LEU A 25 -15.71 -8.94 6.45
N PRO A 26 -15.01 -10.07 6.33
CA PRO A 26 -13.78 -10.32 7.09
C PRO A 26 -12.57 -9.58 6.50
N HIS A 27 -12.66 -9.06 5.28
CA HIS A 27 -11.54 -8.50 4.54
C HIS A 27 -11.96 -7.29 3.74
N VAL A 28 -11.17 -6.21 3.81
CA VAL A 28 -11.27 -5.03 2.94
C VAL A 28 -9.93 -4.74 2.29
N ILE A 29 -9.98 -4.11 1.12
CA ILE A 29 -8.80 -3.74 0.34
C ILE A 29 -8.79 -2.23 0.15
N GLY A 30 -7.75 -1.55 0.64
CA GLY A 30 -7.47 -0.16 0.32
C GLY A 30 -6.53 -0.06 -0.88
N SER A 31 -6.96 0.55 -1.98
CA SER A 31 -6.14 0.73 -3.17
C SER A 31 -5.73 2.18 -3.38
N THR A 32 -4.52 2.41 -3.91
CA THR A 32 -4.03 3.77 -4.20
C THR A 32 -4.38 4.26 -5.59
N GLY A 33 -5.11 3.47 -6.38
CA GLY A 33 -5.57 3.79 -7.72
C GLY A 33 -5.99 2.56 -8.51
N ALA A 34 -6.56 2.78 -9.70
CA ALA A 34 -7.23 1.76 -10.51
C ALA A 34 -6.35 0.53 -10.85
N THR A 35 -5.06 0.72 -11.15
CA THR A 35 -4.16 -0.41 -11.47
C THR A 35 -4.02 -1.37 -10.29
N SER A 36 -3.80 -0.85 -9.08
CA SER A 36 -3.68 -1.66 -7.87
C SER A 36 -5.02 -2.27 -7.44
N GLU A 37 -6.13 -1.55 -7.65
CA GLU A 37 -7.48 -2.06 -7.41
C GLU A 37 -7.81 -3.25 -8.33
N ASN A 38 -7.56 -3.10 -9.65
CA ASN A 38 -7.78 -4.16 -10.62
C ASN A 38 -6.94 -5.41 -10.33
N PHE A 39 -5.69 -5.25 -9.87
CA PHE A 39 -4.88 -6.38 -9.44
C PHE A 39 -5.51 -7.09 -8.24
N ALA A 40 -5.87 -6.32 -7.21
CA ALA A 40 -6.45 -6.87 -5.98
C ALA A 40 -7.81 -7.55 -6.25
N LYS A 41 -8.65 -6.97 -7.10
CA LYS A 41 -9.93 -7.56 -7.52
C LYS A 41 -9.76 -8.93 -8.22
N LYS A 42 -8.70 -9.08 -9.02
CA LYS A 42 -8.38 -10.37 -9.67
C LYS A 42 -7.77 -11.39 -8.72
N ARG A 43 -7.10 -10.93 -7.66
CA ARG A 43 -6.40 -11.78 -6.70
C ARG A 43 -7.32 -12.35 -5.63
N TYR A 44 -8.35 -11.59 -5.25
CA TYR A 44 -9.27 -11.96 -4.17
C TYR A 44 -10.69 -12.06 -4.71
N ASP A 45 -11.36 -13.14 -4.35
CA ASP A 45 -12.79 -13.31 -4.63
C ASP A 45 -13.61 -12.56 -3.56
N LEU A 46 -13.62 -11.23 -3.67
CA LEU A 46 -14.33 -10.35 -2.75
C LEU A 46 -15.38 -9.51 -3.50
N PRO A 47 -16.51 -9.21 -2.85
CA PRO A 47 -17.52 -8.33 -3.43
C PRO A 47 -16.96 -6.90 -3.60
N ASP A 48 -17.47 -6.15 -4.56
CA ASP A 48 -17.02 -4.79 -4.85
C ASP A 48 -17.08 -3.85 -3.63
N ILE A 49 -17.99 -4.07 -2.69
CA ILE A 49 -18.10 -3.31 -1.44
C ILE A 49 -16.90 -3.52 -0.48
N ALA A 50 -16.05 -4.50 -0.73
CA ALA A 50 -14.79 -4.70 0.00
C ALA A 50 -13.65 -3.85 -0.56
N LEU A 51 -13.81 -3.27 -1.76
CA LEU A 51 -12.79 -2.47 -2.44
C LEU A 51 -12.97 -0.99 -2.06
N LEU A 52 -11.95 -0.43 -1.44
CA LEU A 52 -11.93 0.96 -0.99
C LEU A 52 -10.94 1.74 -1.87
N ASP A 53 -11.42 2.69 -2.67
CA ASP A 53 -10.54 3.65 -3.33
C ASP A 53 -9.97 4.60 -2.27
N MET A 54 -8.82 4.21 -1.73
CA MET A 54 -8.14 4.94 -0.67
C MET A 54 -7.37 6.16 -1.21
N GLY A 55 -6.95 6.10 -2.48
CA GLY A 55 -6.11 7.13 -3.09
C GLY A 55 -4.83 7.37 -2.29
N ASP A 56 -4.65 8.61 -1.84
CA ASP A 56 -3.49 9.04 -1.04
C ASP A 56 -3.75 9.02 0.49
N PHE A 57 -4.98 8.71 0.92
CA PHE A 57 -5.44 8.92 2.29
C PHE A 57 -5.36 7.67 3.18
N VAL A 58 -4.23 6.94 3.13
CA VAL A 58 -4.01 5.74 3.95
C VAL A 58 -4.16 6.02 5.45
N GLY A 59 -3.69 7.18 5.92
CA GLY A 59 -3.83 7.58 7.33
C GLY A 59 -5.28 7.77 7.75
N GLY A 60 -6.13 8.34 6.87
CA GLY A 60 -7.56 8.47 7.12
C GLY A 60 -8.25 7.12 7.29
N MET A 61 -7.92 6.15 6.42
CA MET A 61 -8.40 4.78 6.49
C MET A 61 -7.96 4.08 7.78
N LEU A 62 -6.65 4.07 8.05
CA LEU A 62 -6.08 3.39 9.23
C LEU A 62 -6.60 3.99 10.54
N LYS A 63 -6.70 5.34 10.63
CA LYS A 63 -7.25 6.01 11.80
C LYS A 63 -8.70 5.63 12.08
N TYR A 64 -9.50 5.49 11.03
CA TYR A 64 -10.89 5.08 11.17
C TYR A 64 -11.01 3.62 11.58
N MET A 65 -10.24 2.72 10.97
CA MET A 65 -10.22 1.29 11.31
C MET A 65 -9.75 1.01 12.74
N ARG A 66 -9.01 1.92 13.37
CA ARG A 66 -8.65 1.80 14.79
C ARG A 66 -9.89 1.67 15.70
N LYS A 67 -10.96 2.38 15.35
CA LYS A 67 -12.24 2.36 16.10
C LYS A 67 -13.28 1.43 15.45
N ASN A 68 -13.14 1.16 14.17
CA ASN A 68 -14.08 0.41 13.36
C ASN A 68 -13.35 -0.75 12.65
N PRO A 69 -12.87 -1.76 13.39
CA PRO A 69 -12.01 -2.80 12.83
C PRO A 69 -12.74 -3.70 11.83
N VAL A 70 -11.99 -4.14 10.84
CA VAL A 70 -12.28 -5.29 9.98
C VAL A 70 -11.12 -6.26 10.16
N PRO A 71 -11.36 -7.59 10.27
CA PRO A 71 -10.31 -8.55 10.63
C PRO A 71 -9.08 -8.54 9.74
N ARG A 72 -9.24 -8.25 8.44
CA ARG A 72 -8.13 -8.20 7.47
C ARG A 72 -8.18 -6.94 6.62
N LEU A 73 -7.01 -6.33 6.45
CA LEU A 73 -6.78 -5.20 5.55
C LEU A 73 -5.64 -5.53 4.58
N THR A 74 -5.91 -5.47 3.28
CA THR A 74 -4.87 -5.43 2.25
C THR A 74 -4.72 -3.99 1.76
N ILE A 75 -3.50 -3.47 1.72
CA ILE A 75 -3.17 -2.19 1.10
C ILE A 75 -2.43 -2.49 -0.21
N ALA A 76 -3.04 -2.15 -1.33
CA ALA A 76 -2.48 -2.33 -2.66
C ALA A 76 -2.11 -0.98 -3.28
N GLY A 77 -0.88 -0.83 -3.74
CA GLY A 77 -0.44 0.45 -4.27
C GLY A 77 0.75 0.40 -5.20
N GLY A 78 0.90 1.48 -5.97
CA GLY A 78 2.07 1.69 -6.81
C GLY A 78 3.34 1.88 -5.99
N PHE A 79 4.48 1.46 -6.53
CA PHE A 79 5.74 1.41 -5.81
C PHE A 79 6.10 2.76 -5.15
N GLY A 80 6.03 3.87 -5.86
CA GLY A 80 6.38 5.18 -5.31
C GLY A 80 5.52 5.61 -4.11
N LYS A 81 4.22 5.28 -4.11
CA LYS A 81 3.34 5.56 -2.96
C LYS A 81 3.69 4.67 -1.76
N LEU A 82 4.00 3.41 -2.00
CA LEU A 82 4.37 2.48 -0.93
C LEU A 82 5.78 2.74 -0.38
N VAL A 83 6.71 3.28 -1.17
CA VAL A 83 7.99 3.81 -0.64
C VAL A 83 7.72 4.94 0.35
N LYS A 84 6.87 5.92 0.03
CA LYS A 84 6.51 6.98 0.98
C LYS A 84 5.90 6.42 2.27
N MET A 85 4.99 5.45 2.13
CA MET A 85 4.38 4.79 3.27
C MET A 85 5.39 4.02 4.13
N SER A 86 6.35 3.32 3.51
CA SER A 86 7.43 2.62 4.22
C SER A 86 8.33 3.58 5.01
N GLN A 87 8.41 4.82 4.57
CA GLN A 87 9.14 5.90 5.23
C GLN A 87 8.29 6.66 6.28
N GLY A 88 7.06 6.19 6.54
CA GLY A 88 6.18 6.70 7.59
C GLY A 88 5.13 7.71 7.12
N ALA A 89 5.06 8.02 5.83
CA ALA A 89 4.01 8.91 5.32
C ALA A 89 2.63 8.24 5.40
N VAL A 90 1.65 8.98 5.91
CA VAL A 90 0.24 8.56 6.01
C VAL A 90 -0.70 9.38 5.11
N ASP A 91 -0.18 10.44 4.51
CA ASP A 91 -0.75 11.16 3.37
C ASP A 91 0.26 11.02 2.22
N LEU A 92 -0.14 10.28 1.18
CA LEU A 92 0.77 9.89 0.10
C LEU A 92 0.79 10.90 -1.06
N HIS A 93 0.02 11.99 -0.94
CA HIS A 93 -0.04 13.02 -1.98
C HIS A 93 1.32 13.71 -2.15
N SER A 94 1.75 13.88 -3.41
CA SER A 94 3.09 14.40 -3.73
C SER A 94 3.38 15.81 -3.20
N ALA A 95 2.35 16.62 -2.98
CA ALA A 95 2.50 17.94 -2.37
C ALA A 95 2.73 17.89 -0.84
N ARG A 96 2.48 16.75 -0.20
CA ARG A 96 2.54 16.59 1.27
C ARG A 96 3.60 15.61 1.74
N SER A 97 4.01 14.69 0.88
CA SER A 97 5.06 13.73 1.19
C SER A 97 5.95 13.50 -0.02
N GLN A 98 7.24 13.47 0.23
CA GLN A 98 8.27 13.18 -0.77
C GLN A 98 8.97 11.86 -0.40
N VAL A 99 9.59 11.22 -1.38
CA VAL A 99 10.45 10.06 -1.16
C VAL A 99 11.80 10.58 -0.64
N ASP A 100 12.27 10.00 0.46
CA ASP A 100 13.64 10.11 0.89
C ASP A 100 14.49 9.11 0.08
N PHE A 101 15.15 9.60 -0.97
CA PHE A 101 15.94 8.78 -1.86
C PHE A 101 17.25 8.32 -1.23
N GLU A 102 17.80 9.05 -0.28
CA GLU A 102 18.99 8.64 0.48
C GLU A 102 18.70 7.39 1.34
N ARG A 103 17.57 7.42 2.04
CA ARG A 103 17.09 6.25 2.78
C ARG A 103 16.78 5.07 1.86
N LEU A 104 16.22 5.33 0.68
CA LEU A 104 15.94 4.28 -0.30
C LEU A 104 17.25 3.68 -0.88
N ALA A 105 18.27 4.52 -1.12
CA ALA A 105 19.58 4.10 -1.56
C ALA A 105 20.27 3.16 -0.54
N THR A 106 20.14 3.47 0.75
CA THR A 106 20.64 2.61 1.82
C THR A 106 20.02 1.21 1.76
N LEU A 107 18.72 1.09 1.43
CA LEU A 107 18.04 -0.21 1.27
C LEU A 107 18.43 -0.93 -0.04
N ALA A 108 18.71 -0.18 -1.08
CA ALA A 108 18.97 -0.72 -2.42
C ALA A 108 20.43 -1.16 -2.62
N THR A 109 21.38 -0.55 -1.90
CA THR A 109 22.82 -0.86 -2.02
C THR A 109 23.16 -2.33 -1.74
N PRO A 110 22.64 -2.98 -0.68
CA PRO A 110 22.87 -4.40 -0.43
C PRO A 110 22.33 -5.32 -1.54
N LEU A 111 21.40 -4.81 -2.37
CA LEU A 111 20.82 -5.54 -3.50
C LEU A 111 21.63 -5.36 -4.80
N GLY A 112 22.77 -4.65 -4.74
CA GLY A 112 23.65 -4.42 -5.88
C GLY A 112 23.31 -3.17 -6.70
N LEU A 113 22.38 -2.34 -6.26
CA LEU A 113 22.11 -1.02 -6.86
C LEU A 113 23.15 0.00 -6.37
N ARG A 114 23.63 0.85 -7.28
CA ARG A 114 24.57 1.90 -6.90
C ARG A 114 23.90 2.96 -6.04
N HIS A 115 24.48 3.23 -4.87
CA HIS A 115 23.95 4.20 -3.91
C HIS A 115 23.71 5.57 -4.53
N ASP A 116 24.72 6.11 -5.21
CA ASP A 116 24.66 7.43 -5.86
C ASP A 116 23.59 7.51 -6.95
N ALA A 117 23.38 6.42 -7.70
CA ALA A 117 22.34 6.37 -8.73
C ALA A 117 20.94 6.38 -8.11
N VAL A 118 20.73 5.71 -6.99
CA VAL A 118 19.44 5.70 -6.29
C VAL A 118 19.20 7.00 -5.53
N ALA A 119 20.21 7.52 -4.81
CA ALA A 119 20.11 8.75 -4.03
C ALA A 119 19.82 10.00 -4.90
N ASN A 120 20.34 10.04 -6.13
CA ASN A 120 20.12 11.14 -7.07
C ASN A 120 18.98 10.89 -8.07
N ALA A 121 18.21 9.82 -7.92
CA ALA A 121 17.10 9.53 -8.81
C ALA A 121 15.97 10.58 -8.68
N ASN A 122 15.36 10.96 -9.81
CA ASN A 122 14.25 11.93 -9.82
C ASN A 122 12.90 11.28 -9.44
N SER A 123 12.80 9.95 -9.52
CA SER A 123 11.58 9.21 -9.22
C SER A 123 11.87 7.75 -8.89
N VAL A 124 10.95 7.13 -8.15
CA VAL A 124 11.01 5.67 -7.90
C VAL A 124 10.88 4.87 -9.20
N LEU A 125 10.21 5.42 -10.22
CA LEU A 125 10.13 4.77 -11.53
C LEU A 125 11.51 4.63 -12.18
N GLU A 126 12.37 5.64 -12.08
CA GLU A 126 13.73 5.60 -12.57
C GLU A 126 14.54 4.47 -11.90
N ILE A 127 14.36 4.29 -10.58
CA ILE A 127 14.97 3.17 -9.84
C ILE A 127 14.47 1.82 -10.36
N VAL A 128 13.16 1.70 -10.60
CA VAL A 128 12.56 0.49 -11.19
C VAL A 128 13.13 0.19 -12.58
N GLN A 129 13.40 1.22 -13.38
CA GLN A 129 13.94 1.08 -14.74
C GLN A 129 15.42 0.69 -14.76
N MET A 130 16.22 1.18 -13.80
CA MET A 130 17.65 0.83 -13.70
C MET A 130 17.90 -0.51 -12.99
N SER A 131 16.89 -1.08 -12.32
CA SER A 131 16.98 -2.34 -11.60
C SER A 131 16.73 -3.52 -12.54
N ASP A 132 17.46 -4.60 -12.34
CA ASP A 132 17.09 -5.90 -12.91
C ASP A 132 15.84 -6.48 -12.20
N PRO A 133 15.23 -7.55 -12.71
CA PRO A 133 14.03 -8.13 -12.12
C PRO A 133 14.20 -8.58 -10.66
N ASP A 134 15.33 -9.19 -10.30
CA ASP A 134 15.59 -9.72 -8.95
C ASP A 134 15.80 -8.57 -7.96
N GLN A 135 16.59 -7.56 -8.33
CA GLN A 135 16.78 -6.34 -7.55
C GLN A 135 15.45 -5.61 -7.28
N ARG A 136 14.63 -5.51 -8.31
CA ARG A 136 13.32 -4.87 -8.24
C ARG A 136 12.38 -5.61 -7.29
N HIS A 137 12.31 -6.93 -7.40
CA HIS A 137 11.50 -7.78 -6.52
C HIS A 137 11.98 -7.72 -5.08
N ALA A 138 13.28 -7.80 -4.85
CA ALA A 138 13.85 -7.72 -3.52
C ALA A 138 13.58 -6.37 -2.85
N LEU A 139 13.82 -5.25 -3.58
CA LEU A 139 13.55 -3.91 -3.06
C LEU A 139 12.07 -3.69 -2.77
N ALA A 140 11.18 -4.14 -3.68
CA ALA A 140 9.74 -4.02 -3.48
C ALA A 140 9.25 -4.83 -2.27
N SER A 141 9.82 -6.01 -2.02
CA SER A 141 9.50 -6.84 -0.86
C SER A 141 9.96 -6.20 0.46
N ILE A 142 11.16 -5.59 0.49
CA ILE A 142 11.64 -4.81 1.64
C ILE A 142 10.71 -3.63 1.91
N VAL A 143 10.36 -2.87 0.87
CA VAL A 143 9.44 -1.74 0.98
C VAL A 143 8.06 -2.18 1.47
N ALA A 144 7.53 -3.31 0.97
CA ALA A 144 6.27 -3.87 1.45
C ALA A 144 6.33 -4.22 2.95
N GLY A 145 7.43 -4.83 3.41
CA GLY A 145 7.65 -5.14 4.82
C GLY A 145 7.64 -3.89 5.69
N GLN A 146 8.42 -2.87 5.32
CA GLN A 146 8.48 -1.61 6.07
C GLN A 146 7.15 -0.84 6.01
N ALA A 147 6.44 -0.85 4.89
CA ALA A 147 5.11 -0.22 4.77
C ALA A 147 4.08 -0.92 5.68
N ARG A 148 4.15 -2.26 5.79
CA ARG A 148 3.31 -3.01 6.73
C ARG A 148 3.59 -2.60 8.18
N ASP A 149 4.86 -2.50 8.55
CA ASP A 149 5.25 -2.13 9.91
C ASP A 149 4.84 -0.67 10.24
N ALA A 150 4.97 0.24 9.27
CA ALA A 150 4.45 1.61 9.38
C ALA A 150 2.92 1.64 9.56
N ALA A 151 2.19 0.80 8.78
CA ALA A 151 0.74 0.67 8.94
C ALA A 151 0.33 0.16 10.32
N ARG A 152 1.01 -0.88 10.83
CA ARG A 152 0.78 -1.42 12.18
C ARG A 152 1.02 -0.37 13.26
N THR A 153 2.16 0.33 13.19
CA THR A 153 2.51 1.40 14.11
C THR A 153 1.45 2.51 14.14
N TYR A 154 0.94 2.87 12.96
CA TYR A 154 -0.09 3.90 12.86
C TYR A 154 -1.47 3.40 13.27
N LEU A 155 -1.85 2.18 12.92
CA LEU A 155 -3.13 1.55 13.26
C LEU A 155 -3.27 1.31 14.77
N LYS A 156 -2.18 0.96 15.46
CA LYS A 156 -2.14 0.67 16.91
C LYS A 156 -3.14 -0.42 17.33
N ARG A 157 -3.23 -1.48 16.52
CA ARG A 157 -4.05 -2.68 16.76
C ARG A 157 -3.32 -3.90 16.21
N ASP A 158 -3.32 -4.99 16.98
CA ASP A 158 -2.68 -6.26 16.63
C ASP A 158 -3.67 -7.33 16.14
N ASP A 159 -4.97 -7.07 16.34
CA ASP A 159 -6.07 -7.95 15.94
C ASP A 159 -6.53 -7.77 14.48
N ILE A 160 -5.89 -6.88 13.72
CA ILE A 160 -6.13 -6.69 12.29
C ILE A 160 -4.94 -7.23 11.51
N ALA A 161 -5.17 -8.25 10.69
CA ALA A 161 -4.16 -8.77 9.79
C ALA A 161 -3.90 -7.78 8.64
N ILE A 162 -2.66 -7.30 8.50
CA ILE A 162 -2.27 -6.34 7.46
C ILE A 162 -1.42 -7.03 6.41
N GLU A 163 -1.79 -6.82 5.16
CA GLU A 163 -1.03 -7.21 3.98
C GLU A 163 -0.74 -5.99 3.10
N ILE A 164 0.45 -5.94 2.52
CA ILE A 164 0.86 -4.91 1.56
C ILE A 164 1.18 -5.56 0.23
N LEU A 165 0.68 -4.99 -0.86
CA LEU A 165 0.95 -5.39 -2.23
C LEU A 165 1.54 -4.21 -3.02
N VAL A 166 2.78 -4.36 -3.48
CA VAL A 166 3.45 -3.39 -4.34
C VAL A 166 3.19 -3.77 -5.80
N ILE A 167 2.49 -2.90 -6.51
CA ILE A 167 2.04 -3.15 -7.88
C ILE A 167 2.79 -2.22 -8.84
N SER A 168 3.27 -2.79 -9.95
CA SER A 168 3.90 -2.04 -11.04
C SER A 168 2.88 -1.23 -11.85
N ARG A 169 3.36 -0.39 -12.76
CA ARG A 169 2.47 0.41 -13.63
C ARG A 169 1.67 -0.42 -14.62
N ASP A 170 2.21 -1.55 -15.04
CA ASP A 170 1.57 -2.52 -15.94
C ASP A 170 0.67 -3.53 -15.20
N GLY A 171 0.56 -3.40 -13.87
CA GLY A 171 -0.34 -4.20 -13.04
C GLY A 171 0.25 -5.53 -12.57
N ALA A 172 1.56 -5.74 -12.65
CA ALA A 172 2.21 -6.91 -12.09
C ALA A 172 2.52 -6.74 -10.60
N LEU A 173 2.57 -7.83 -9.84
CA LEU A 173 3.03 -7.83 -8.46
C LEU A 173 4.56 -7.72 -8.44
N LEU A 174 5.08 -6.67 -7.80
CA LEU A 174 6.52 -6.47 -7.60
C LEU A 174 7.00 -6.99 -6.25
N GLY A 175 6.20 -6.88 -5.21
CA GLY A 175 6.55 -7.33 -3.87
C GLY A 175 5.35 -7.37 -2.95
N GLN A 176 5.46 -8.13 -1.89
CA GLN A 176 4.39 -8.27 -0.90
C GLN A 176 4.93 -8.51 0.50
N ALA A 177 4.15 -8.16 1.51
CA ALA A 177 4.41 -8.50 2.91
C ALA A 177 3.10 -8.70 3.66
N GLY A 178 3.07 -9.64 4.60
CA GLY A 178 1.89 -10.03 5.36
C GLY A 178 1.53 -11.48 5.11
N LEU A 179 0.25 -11.82 5.12
CA LEU A 179 -0.21 -13.20 4.95
C LEU A 179 0.36 -13.76 3.65
N GLY A 180 1.31 -14.68 3.78
CA GLY A 180 1.89 -15.40 2.63
C GLY A 180 0.81 -16.06 1.79
N GLN A 181 1.13 -16.22 0.50
CA GLN A 181 0.34 -16.84 -0.56
C GLN A 181 -0.99 -17.48 -0.11
N ALA A 182 -2.07 -17.26 -0.87
CA ALA A 182 -3.40 -17.82 -0.65
C ALA A 182 -3.34 -19.25 -0.04
N GLY A 183 -3.10 -19.31 1.23
CA GLY A 183 -3.18 -20.50 2.05
C GLY A 183 -4.57 -20.49 2.65
N SER A 184 -5.33 -21.49 2.29
CA SER A 184 -6.56 -21.96 2.89
C SER A 184 -6.68 -21.51 4.34
N LEU A 185 -7.72 -20.76 4.65
CA LEU A 185 -8.30 -20.77 5.98
C LEU A 185 -8.70 -22.22 6.25
N GLU A 186 -7.88 -22.98 6.98
CA GLU A 186 -8.40 -24.11 7.71
C GLU A 186 -9.31 -23.54 8.80
N LEU A 187 -10.60 -23.87 8.65
CA LEU A 187 -11.66 -23.63 9.63
C LEU A 187 -11.44 -24.51 10.88
#